data_3623ed3f13898a56f896d99da9f03287
#
_entry.id   3623ed3f13898a56f896d99da9f03287
#
_cell.length_a   1.000
_cell.length_b   1.000
_cell.length_c   1.000
_cell.angle_alpha   90.00
_cell.angle_beta   90.00
_cell.angle_gamma   90.00
#
_symmetry.space_group_name_H-M   'P 1'
#
loop_
_entity.id
_entity.type
_entity.pdbx_description
1 polymer ?
#
loop_
_entity_poly.entity_id
_entity_poly.type
_entity_poly.pdbx_seq_one_letter_code
_entity_poly.pdbx_strand_id
1 'polypeptide(L)'
;MAGQASEHWKIEDLDFSRIAREQVRTDENLFYLVASASFIESGSDLYTQNLVDFFRGDDEVTGWLSNHWEQEELQHGRALRAYVRHVWPEFEWDTAYRGFLAEYATYCKVELLAPTRALEMTARCVVETGTATYYRAMARSTTEPVLRDLATRIATDEVNHYKHFYRFFRRYRAQERLNRFRVMGTIGRRTLELKSEDADCAIRHVVKARAPHRAGDAAYIQQLSARMNSTIRTNLSPGTTLKMLMRPLELPARVQTVIQYPIRQFMEHVFLR
;
A
#
# COMPACT_ATOMS: atom_id res chain seq x y z
N MET A 1 13.37 -29.22 3.46
CA MET A 1 13.60 -28.60 2.16
C MET A 1 13.76 -27.12 2.44
N ALA A 2 14.98 -26.60 2.31
CA ALA A 2 15.27 -25.17 2.42
C ALA A 2 14.56 -24.48 1.24
N GLY A 3 13.59 -23.60 1.55
CA GLY A 3 12.98 -22.74 0.55
C GLY A 3 14.07 -21.84 -0.01
N GLN A 4 14.23 -21.85 -1.32
CA GLN A 4 15.02 -20.83 -2.02
C GLN A 4 14.49 -19.48 -1.55
N ALA A 5 15.34 -18.68 -0.92
CA ALA A 5 15.11 -17.26 -0.76
C ALA A 5 14.87 -16.73 -2.19
N SER A 6 13.70 -16.18 -2.45
CA SER A 6 13.47 -15.46 -3.69
C SER A 6 14.55 -14.36 -3.72
N GLU A 7 15.39 -14.36 -4.76
CA GLU A 7 16.31 -13.24 -4.97
C GLU A 7 15.45 -11.98 -5.01
N HIS A 8 15.66 -11.10 -4.01
CA HIS A 8 14.99 -9.81 -4.01
C HIS A 8 15.46 -9.03 -5.23
N TRP A 9 14.52 -8.54 -6.02
CA TRP A 9 14.84 -7.68 -7.15
C TRP A 9 15.53 -6.39 -6.66
N LYS A 10 16.32 -5.80 -7.51
CA LYS A 10 16.98 -4.51 -7.27
C LYS A 10 16.49 -3.50 -8.29
N ILE A 11 16.59 -2.21 -7.96
CA ILE A 11 16.19 -1.14 -8.88
C ILE A 11 16.97 -1.20 -10.19
N GLU A 12 18.21 -1.70 -10.16
CA GLU A 12 19.07 -1.91 -11.31
C GLU A 12 18.55 -2.99 -12.28
N ASP A 13 17.65 -3.86 -11.83
CA ASP A 13 17.00 -4.87 -12.69
C ASP A 13 15.93 -4.26 -13.59
N LEU A 14 15.57 -2.98 -13.34
CA LEU A 14 14.61 -2.24 -14.15
C LEU A 14 15.33 -1.40 -15.20
N ASP A 15 15.08 -1.70 -16.45
CA ASP A 15 15.64 -0.91 -17.55
C ASP A 15 14.75 0.30 -17.86
N PHE A 16 14.98 1.40 -17.16
CA PHE A 16 14.25 2.66 -17.36
C PHE A 16 14.44 3.27 -18.76
N SER A 17 15.47 2.87 -19.51
CA SER A 17 15.66 3.34 -20.90
C SER A 17 14.59 2.81 -21.85
N ARG A 18 13.92 1.72 -21.46
CA ARG A 18 12.84 1.08 -22.24
C ARG A 18 11.46 1.69 -21.97
N ILE A 19 11.37 2.71 -21.11
CA ILE A 19 10.08 3.37 -20.85
C ILE A 19 9.52 3.95 -22.14
N ALA A 20 8.32 3.51 -22.50
CA ALA A 20 7.57 4.04 -23.64
C ALA A 20 6.91 5.39 -23.27
N ARG A 21 7.74 6.40 -23.03
CA ARG A 21 7.35 7.70 -22.45
C ARG A 21 6.17 8.33 -23.18
N GLU A 22 6.16 8.33 -24.50
CA GLU A 22 5.11 8.95 -25.32
C GLU A 22 3.74 8.30 -25.14
N GLN A 23 3.69 7.03 -24.69
CA GLN A 23 2.44 6.33 -24.43
C GLN A 23 1.77 6.76 -23.12
N VAL A 24 2.56 7.22 -22.14
CA VAL A 24 2.08 7.47 -20.77
C VAL A 24 2.20 8.92 -20.33
N ARG A 25 3.00 9.73 -21.02
CA ARG A 25 3.30 11.12 -20.63
C ARG A 25 2.05 11.99 -20.49
N THR A 26 1.03 11.76 -21.31
CA THR A 26 -0.22 12.51 -21.31
C THR A 26 -1.30 11.92 -20.42
N ASP A 27 -1.05 10.74 -19.81
CA ASP A 27 -1.98 10.11 -18.90
C ASP A 27 -1.87 10.74 -17.50
N GLU A 28 -2.65 11.80 -17.28
CA GLU A 28 -2.72 12.50 -16.00
C GLU A 28 -3.19 11.58 -14.85
N ASN A 29 -4.09 10.63 -15.12
CA ASN A 29 -4.55 9.72 -14.07
C ASN A 29 -3.42 8.79 -13.61
N LEU A 30 -2.65 8.26 -14.56
CA LEU A 30 -1.47 7.44 -14.27
C LEU A 30 -0.40 8.26 -13.54
N PHE A 31 -0.17 9.51 -13.96
CA PHE A 31 0.74 10.41 -13.27
C PHE A 31 0.41 10.51 -11.78
N TYR A 32 -0.84 10.84 -11.43
CA TYR A 32 -1.25 10.99 -10.04
C TYR A 32 -1.17 9.67 -9.27
N LEU A 33 -1.53 8.54 -9.88
CA LEU A 33 -1.38 7.21 -9.27
C LEU A 33 0.08 6.95 -8.89
N VAL A 34 1.01 7.07 -9.84
CA VAL A 34 2.42 6.74 -9.60
C VAL A 34 3.11 7.75 -8.69
N ALA A 35 2.86 9.06 -8.89
CA ALA A 35 3.49 10.10 -8.09
C ALA A 35 3.04 10.05 -6.62
N SER A 36 1.74 9.85 -6.35
CA SER A 36 1.24 9.72 -4.98
C SER A 36 1.77 8.47 -4.29
N ALA A 37 1.80 7.34 -4.99
CA ALA A 37 2.40 6.12 -4.47
C ALA A 37 3.88 6.32 -4.14
N SER A 38 4.64 6.98 -5.02
CA SER A 38 6.07 7.25 -4.79
C SER A 38 6.34 8.07 -3.54
N PHE A 39 5.41 8.94 -3.14
CA PHE A 39 5.53 9.73 -1.90
C PHE A 39 5.32 8.85 -0.68
N ILE A 40 4.26 8.05 -0.66
CA ILE A 40 3.91 7.17 0.46
C ILE A 40 5.04 6.17 0.73
N GLU A 41 5.48 5.46 -0.31
CA GLU A 41 6.57 4.47 -0.20
C GLU A 41 7.89 5.11 0.25
N SER A 42 8.21 6.31 -0.24
CA SER A 42 9.43 7.02 0.16
C SER A 42 9.40 7.54 1.59
N GLY A 43 8.26 7.59 2.26
CA GLY A 43 8.08 8.02 3.64
C GLY A 43 7.93 6.88 4.64
N SER A 44 8.15 5.63 4.22
CA SER A 44 7.94 4.44 5.05
C SER A 44 8.89 4.36 6.25
N ASP A 45 10.06 4.98 6.21
CA ASP A 45 11.01 5.08 7.33
C ASP A 45 10.38 5.72 8.59
N LEU A 46 9.59 6.79 8.41
CA LEU A 46 8.86 7.44 9.52
C LEU A 46 7.90 6.47 10.21
N TYR A 47 7.27 5.61 9.42
CA TYR A 47 6.33 4.65 9.93
C TYR A 47 7.03 3.45 10.57
N THR A 48 8.12 2.98 9.98
CA THR A 48 8.93 1.88 10.50
C THR A 48 9.40 2.16 11.93
N GLN A 49 9.90 3.37 12.17
CA GLN A 49 10.38 3.73 13.51
C GLN A 49 9.29 3.57 14.58
N ASN A 50 8.07 3.98 14.28
CA ASN A 50 6.93 3.81 15.20
C ASN A 50 6.61 2.33 15.46
N LEU A 51 6.68 1.48 14.44
CA LEU A 51 6.48 0.04 14.60
C LEU A 51 7.61 -0.59 15.43
N VAL A 52 8.86 -0.23 15.18
CA VAL A 52 10.01 -0.73 15.95
C VAL A 52 9.86 -0.35 17.43
N ASP A 53 9.46 0.88 17.73
CA ASP A 53 9.24 1.32 19.09
C ASP A 53 8.08 0.57 19.77
N PHE A 54 6.99 0.34 19.03
CA PHE A 54 5.81 -0.39 19.55
C PHE A 54 6.11 -1.87 19.82
N PHE A 55 6.94 -2.50 18.98
CA PHE A 55 7.33 -3.91 19.10
C PHE A 55 8.62 -4.12 19.90
N ARG A 56 9.15 -3.07 20.54
CA ARG A 56 10.38 -3.15 21.35
C ARG A 56 10.35 -4.32 22.32
N GLY A 57 11.46 -5.06 22.40
CA GLY A 57 11.60 -6.30 23.18
C GLY A 57 11.19 -7.56 22.43
N ASP A 58 10.86 -7.47 21.15
CA ASP A 58 10.73 -8.60 20.24
C ASP A 58 11.72 -8.45 19.09
N ASP A 59 12.93 -8.94 19.28
CA ASP A 59 14.06 -8.74 18.37
C ASP A 59 13.82 -9.37 16.98
N GLU A 60 13.01 -10.43 16.90
CA GLU A 60 12.64 -11.03 15.61
C GLU A 60 11.79 -10.06 14.79
N VAL A 61 10.80 -9.41 15.41
CA VAL A 61 9.91 -8.47 14.73
C VAL A 61 10.64 -7.18 14.40
N THR A 62 11.32 -6.57 15.35
CA THR A 62 12.01 -5.29 15.14
C THR A 62 13.16 -5.44 14.16
N GLY A 63 13.91 -6.55 14.23
CA GLY A 63 14.97 -6.85 13.27
C GLY A 63 14.44 -7.07 11.85
N TRP A 64 13.30 -7.75 11.67
CA TRP A 64 12.67 -7.92 10.36
C TRP A 64 12.13 -6.59 9.82
N LEU A 65 11.49 -5.78 10.65
CA LEU A 65 11.00 -4.45 10.26
C LEU A 65 12.12 -3.55 9.73
N SER A 66 13.23 -3.42 10.48
CA SER A 66 14.31 -2.49 10.13
C SER A 66 15.23 -3.02 9.01
N ASN A 67 15.51 -4.31 8.97
CA ASN A 67 16.54 -4.87 8.08
C ASN A 67 15.98 -5.46 6.78
N HIS A 68 14.65 -5.68 6.70
CA HIS A 68 14.02 -6.26 5.52
C HIS A 68 12.87 -5.38 5.03
N TRP A 69 11.80 -5.24 5.79
CA TRP A 69 10.60 -4.54 5.37
C TRP A 69 10.88 -3.09 4.99
N GLU A 70 11.49 -2.30 5.86
CA GLU A 70 11.85 -0.90 5.56
C GLU A 70 12.70 -0.76 4.31
N GLN A 71 13.69 -1.65 4.12
CA GLN A 71 14.60 -1.56 2.98
C GLN A 71 13.88 -1.82 1.66
N GLU A 72 12.91 -2.74 1.66
CA GLU A 72 12.08 -3.05 0.50
C GLU A 72 11.11 -1.90 0.20
N GLU A 73 10.42 -1.34 1.21
CA GLU A 73 9.54 -0.18 1.06
C GLU A 73 10.29 1.03 0.48
N LEU A 74 11.46 1.36 1.05
CA LEU A 74 12.30 2.44 0.53
C LEU A 74 12.79 2.16 -0.90
N GLN A 75 13.00 0.89 -1.28
CA GLN A 75 13.31 0.54 -2.66
C GLN A 75 12.11 0.78 -3.58
N HIS A 76 10.88 0.44 -3.15
CA HIS A 76 9.65 0.77 -3.88
C HIS A 76 9.56 2.26 -4.16
N GLY A 77 9.76 3.08 -3.12
CA GLY A 77 9.78 4.54 -3.22
C GLY A 77 10.83 5.04 -4.22
N ARG A 78 12.08 4.55 -4.15
CA ARG A 78 13.15 4.92 -5.07
C ARG A 78 12.83 4.57 -6.52
N ALA A 79 12.27 3.37 -6.77
CA ALA A 79 11.96 2.91 -8.11
C ALA A 79 10.78 3.68 -8.72
N LEU A 80 9.72 3.94 -7.94
CA LEU A 80 8.59 4.77 -8.38
C LEU A 80 9.02 6.22 -8.64
N ARG A 81 9.85 6.80 -7.77
CA ARG A 81 10.45 8.14 -7.99
C ARG A 81 11.28 8.19 -9.28
N ALA A 82 12.10 7.16 -9.52
CA ALA A 82 12.88 7.08 -10.75
C ALA A 82 11.97 7.03 -11.97
N TYR A 83 10.90 6.23 -11.93
CA TYR A 83 9.90 6.19 -13.00
C TYR A 83 9.24 7.56 -13.24
N VAL A 84 8.78 8.22 -12.18
CA VAL A 84 8.18 9.57 -12.28
C VAL A 84 9.15 10.55 -12.95
N ARG A 85 10.41 10.56 -12.56
CA ARG A 85 11.42 11.44 -13.13
C ARG A 85 11.73 11.17 -14.60
N HIS A 86 11.65 9.90 -15.02
CA HIS A 86 11.87 9.55 -16.44
C HIS A 86 10.69 9.98 -17.32
N VAL A 87 9.47 9.80 -16.84
CA VAL A 87 8.28 10.12 -17.65
C VAL A 87 7.92 11.60 -17.59
N TRP A 88 7.97 12.21 -16.41
CA TRP A 88 7.58 13.60 -16.12
C TRP A 88 8.74 14.41 -15.50
N PRO A 89 9.85 14.63 -16.21
CA PRO A 89 11.02 15.32 -15.69
C PRO A 89 10.74 16.78 -15.28
N GLU A 90 9.66 17.37 -15.79
CA GLU A 90 9.18 18.69 -15.40
C GLU A 90 8.53 18.73 -14.00
N PHE A 91 8.21 17.59 -13.43
CA PHE A 91 7.64 17.51 -12.08
C PHE A 91 8.74 17.60 -11.03
N GLU A 92 8.72 18.68 -10.25
CA GLU A 92 9.68 18.97 -9.18
C GLU A 92 9.47 18.03 -7.97
N TRP A 93 9.72 16.74 -8.18
CA TRP A 93 9.42 15.66 -7.23
C TRP A 93 9.96 15.95 -5.82
N ASP A 94 11.23 16.36 -5.70
CA ASP A 94 11.87 16.57 -4.38
C ASP A 94 11.27 17.72 -3.60
N THR A 95 10.87 18.77 -4.30
CA THR A 95 10.22 19.93 -3.68
C THR A 95 8.82 19.56 -3.19
N ALA A 96 8.06 18.83 -4.00
CA ALA A 96 6.73 18.37 -3.66
C ALA A 96 6.77 17.35 -2.51
N TYR A 97 7.72 16.42 -2.54
CA TYR A 97 7.93 15.40 -1.51
C TYR A 97 8.29 16.00 -0.14
N ARG A 98 9.16 17.00 -0.09
CA ARG A 98 9.46 17.69 1.18
C ARG A 98 8.21 18.28 1.84
N GLY A 99 7.32 18.85 1.05
CA GLY A 99 6.05 19.37 1.56
C GLY A 99 5.15 18.26 2.08
N PHE A 100 5.04 17.16 1.34
CA PHE A 100 4.31 15.96 1.77
C PHE A 100 4.88 15.40 3.07
N LEU A 101 6.18 15.17 3.14
CA LEU A 101 6.84 14.55 4.29
C LEU A 101 6.63 15.35 5.59
N ALA A 102 6.66 16.68 5.50
CA ALA A 102 6.43 17.56 6.65
C ALA A 102 4.99 17.43 7.21
N GLU A 103 3.99 17.26 6.35
CA GLU A 103 2.61 17.03 6.78
C GLU A 103 2.41 15.57 7.22
N TYR A 104 2.91 14.61 6.44
CA TYR A 104 2.78 13.19 6.69
C TYR A 104 3.37 12.76 8.04
N ALA A 105 4.50 13.34 8.44
CA ALA A 105 5.11 13.10 9.74
C ALA A 105 4.17 13.41 10.92
N THR A 106 3.17 14.27 10.73
CA THR A 106 2.19 14.58 11.79
C THR A 106 1.18 13.45 12.00
N TYR A 107 1.00 12.57 11.00
CA TYR A 107 0.13 11.39 11.07
C TYR A 107 0.86 10.15 11.55
N CYS A 108 2.20 10.10 11.40
CA CYS A 108 3.02 8.96 11.84
C CYS A 108 3.30 9.05 13.34
N LYS A 109 2.39 8.52 14.17
CA LYS A 109 2.52 8.54 15.64
C LYS A 109 2.25 7.18 16.25
N VAL A 110 3.03 6.79 17.25
CA VAL A 110 2.88 5.50 17.96
C VAL A 110 1.51 5.37 18.61
N GLU A 111 0.93 6.48 19.10
CA GLU A 111 -0.39 6.53 19.76
C GLU A 111 -1.55 6.18 18.81
N LEU A 112 -1.32 6.25 17.49
CA LEU A 112 -2.30 5.89 16.47
C LEU A 112 -2.27 4.39 16.10
N LEU A 113 -1.29 3.65 16.61
CA LEU A 113 -1.22 2.20 16.41
C LEU A 113 -2.35 1.49 17.17
N ALA A 114 -2.64 0.26 16.78
CA ALA A 114 -3.67 -0.53 17.43
C ALA A 114 -3.28 -0.86 18.89
N PRO A 115 -4.26 -1.07 19.78
CA PRO A 115 -4.02 -1.13 21.23
C PRO A 115 -3.24 -2.38 21.70
N THR A 116 -3.06 -3.38 20.85
CA THR A 116 -2.28 -4.58 21.18
C THR A 116 -1.44 -5.04 19.97
N ARG A 117 -0.37 -5.80 20.23
CA ARG A 117 0.53 -6.28 19.19
C ARG A 117 -0.18 -7.14 18.14
N ALA A 118 -1.08 -8.02 18.55
CA ALA A 118 -1.85 -8.83 17.60
C ALA A 118 -2.80 -7.97 16.75
N LEU A 119 -3.42 -6.94 17.32
CA LEU A 119 -4.31 -6.05 16.56
C LEU A 119 -3.50 -5.16 15.60
N GLU A 120 -2.30 -4.71 16.00
CA GLU A 120 -1.43 -3.97 15.08
C GLU A 120 -0.97 -4.85 13.91
N MET A 121 -0.57 -6.11 14.16
CA MET A 121 -0.26 -7.04 13.07
C MET A 121 -1.48 -7.32 12.17
N THR A 122 -2.70 -7.28 12.74
CA THR A 122 -3.93 -7.34 11.92
C THR A 122 -4.06 -6.11 11.04
N ALA A 123 -3.82 -4.92 11.59
CA ALA A 123 -3.85 -3.66 10.84
C ALA A 123 -2.82 -3.67 9.70
N ARG A 124 -1.60 -4.18 9.95
CA ARG A 124 -0.59 -4.36 8.90
C ARG A 124 -1.06 -5.31 7.80
N CYS A 125 -1.66 -6.45 8.15
CA CYS A 125 -2.25 -7.34 7.15
C CYS A 125 -3.28 -6.64 6.25
N VAL A 126 -4.05 -5.69 6.78
CA VAL A 126 -5.00 -4.90 5.99
C VAL A 126 -4.26 -3.93 5.06
N VAL A 127 -3.23 -3.23 5.55
CA VAL A 127 -2.41 -2.32 4.74
C VAL A 127 -1.78 -3.07 3.57
N GLU A 128 -1.03 -4.15 3.84
CA GLU A 128 -0.37 -4.94 2.80
C GLU A 128 -1.36 -5.56 1.80
N THR A 129 -2.59 -5.83 2.23
CA THR A 129 -3.66 -6.25 1.29
C THR A 129 -4.06 -5.09 0.38
N GLY A 130 -4.14 -3.89 0.93
CA GLY A 130 -4.45 -2.67 0.18
C GLY A 130 -3.39 -2.35 -0.87
N THR A 131 -2.12 -2.30 -0.45
CA THR A 131 -0.96 -2.02 -1.32
C THR A 131 -0.77 -3.10 -2.40
N ALA A 132 -0.81 -4.38 -2.04
CA ALA A 132 -0.79 -5.49 -3.02
C ALA A 132 -1.93 -5.39 -4.04
N THR A 133 -3.12 -4.97 -3.63
CA THR A 133 -4.27 -4.78 -4.52
C THR A 133 -4.05 -3.58 -5.44
N TYR A 134 -3.56 -2.48 -4.89
CA TYR A 134 -3.25 -1.25 -5.60
C TYR A 134 -2.22 -1.50 -6.73
N TYR A 135 -1.08 -2.10 -6.41
CA TYR A 135 -0.04 -2.34 -7.41
C TYR A 135 -0.44 -3.39 -8.45
N ARG A 136 -1.21 -4.42 -8.09
CA ARG A 136 -1.78 -5.34 -9.07
C ARG A 136 -2.75 -4.65 -10.04
N ALA A 137 -3.57 -3.75 -9.52
CA ALA A 137 -4.49 -2.98 -10.36
C ALA A 137 -3.72 -2.01 -11.25
N MET A 138 -2.70 -1.34 -10.75
CA MET A 138 -1.80 -0.48 -11.53
C MET A 138 -1.13 -1.27 -12.66
N ALA A 139 -0.56 -2.45 -12.37
CA ALA A 139 0.07 -3.31 -13.38
C ALA A 139 -0.90 -3.72 -14.50
N ARG A 140 -2.18 -3.90 -14.18
CA ARG A 140 -3.22 -4.25 -15.16
C ARG A 140 -3.78 -3.06 -15.93
N SER A 141 -3.74 -1.87 -15.34
CA SER A 141 -4.28 -0.65 -15.95
C SER A 141 -3.33 -0.03 -16.98
N THR A 142 -2.07 -0.43 -16.99
CA THR A 142 -1.07 0.11 -17.91
C THR A 142 -0.63 -0.89 -18.97
N THR A 143 -0.36 -0.39 -20.18
CA THR A 143 0.30 -1.15 -21.27
C THR A 143 1.80 -0.87 -21.30
N GLU A 144 2.29 0.13 -20.54
CA GLU A 144 3.70 0.49 -20.49
C GLU A 144 4.49 -0.61 -19.76
N PRO A 145 5.49 -1.24 -20.43
CA PRO A 145 6.09 -2.47 -19.94
C PRO A 145 6.91 -2.31 -18.66
N VAL A 146 7.61 -1.18 -18.49
CA VAL A 146 8.47 -0.96 -17.32
C VAL A 146 7.62 -0.71 -16.08
N LEU A 147 6.56 0.10 -16.18
CA LEU A 147 5.64 0.31 -15.06
C LEU A 147 4.90 -0.96 -14.68
N ARG A 148 4.49 -1.76 -15.69
CA ARG A 148 3.84 -3.05 -15.43
C ARG A 148 4.76 -4.00 -14.67
N ASP A 149 6.04 -4.09 -15.06
CA ASP A 149 7.03 -4.91 -14.37
C ASP A 149 7.27 -4.39 -12.94
N LEU A 150 7.54 -3.09 -12.78
CA LEU A 150 7.72 -2.46 -11.48
C LEU A 150 6.53 -2.72 -10.54
N ALA A 151 5.33 -2.41 -10.98
CA ALA A 151 4.13 -2.61 -10.16
C ALA A 151 3.86 -4.10 -9.83
N THR A 152 4.26 -5.02 -10.72
CA THR A 152 4.16 -6.47 -10.46
C THR A 152 5.15 -6.93 -9.39
N ARG A 153 6.38 -6.41 -9.42
CA ARG A 153 7.41 -6.70 -8.42
C ARG A 153 6.98 -6.19 -7.05
N ILE A 154 6.60 -4.92 -6.95
CA ILE A 154 6.08 -4.34 -5.70
C ILE A 154 4.89 -5.17 -5.19
N ALA A 155 3.90 -5.47 -6.02
CA ALA A 155 2.75 -6.28 -5.60
C ALA A 155 3.13 -7.67 -5.07
N THR A 156 4.26 -8.22 -5.50
CA THR A 156 4.77 -9.51 -5.01
C THR A 156 5.40 -9.35 -3.63
N ASP A 157 6.16 -8.27 -3.42
CA ASP A 157 6.76 -7.96 -2.12
C ASP A 157 5.67 -7.69 -1.07
N GLU A 158 4.63 -6.92 -1.41
CA GLU A 158 3.49 -6.65 -0.53
C GLU A 158 2.79 -7.94 -0.05
N VAL A 159 2.71 -8.95 -0.94
CA VAL A 159 2.19 -10.27 -0.54
C VAL A 159 3.15 -11.00 0.39
N ASN A 160 4.45 -10.82 0.24
CA ASN A 160 5.45 -11.40 1.13
C ASN A 160 5.44 -10.68 2.49
N HIS A 161 5.36 -9.35 2.50
CA HIS A 161 5.14 -8.55 3.72
C HIS A 161 3.91 -9.02 4.48
N TYR A 162 2.78 -9.17 3.78
CA TYR A 162 1.57 -9.74 4.35
C TYR A 162 1.79 -11.09 5.02
N LYS A 163 2.54 -12.01 4.41
CA LYS A 163 2.82 -13.33 4.97
C LYS A 163 3.60 -13.24 6.28
N HIS A 164 4.56 -12.31 6.36
CA HIS A 164 5.35 -12.06 7.57
C HIS A 164 4.49 -11.45 8.67
N PHE A 165 3.74 -10.39 8.39
CA PHE A 165 2.81 -9.79 9.35
C PHE A 165 1.76 -10.78 9.84
N TYR A 166 1.23 -11.63 8.95
CA TYR A 166 0.29 -12.69 9.33
C TYR A 166 0.94 -13.76 10.23
N ARG A 167 2.19 -14.12 9.99
CA ARG A 167 2.95 -15.05 10.86
C ARG A 167 3.11 -14.46 12.26
N PHE A 168 3.49 -13.20 12.38
CA PHE A 168 3.61 -12.50 13.66
C PHE A 168 2.25 -12.32 14.34
N PHE A 169 1.22 -11.97 13.58
CA PHE A 169 -0.16 -11.92 14.07
C PHE A 169 -0.56 -13.22 14.77
N ARG A 170 -0.34 -14.36 14.15
CA ARG A 170 -0.70 -15.67 14.75
C ARG A 170 0.00 -15.90 16.07
N ARG A 171 1.28 -15.55 16.17
CA ARG A 171 2.07 -15.66 17.38
C ARG A 171 1.48 -14.80 18.51
N TYR A 172 1.27 -13.50 18.26
CA TYR A 172 0.71 -12.58 19.25
C TYR A 172 -0.74 -12.91 19.60
N ARG A 173 -1.54 -13.31 18.64
CA ARG A 173 -2.92 -13.71 18.89
C ARG A 173 -3.03 -14.85 19.89
N ALA A 174 -2.15 -15.84 19.81
CA ALA A 174 -2.09 -16.95 20.76
C ALA A 174 -1.69 -16.47 22.17
N GLN A 175 -0.72 -15.56 22.26
CA GLN A 175 -0.26 -14.97 23.53
C GLN A 175 -1.35 -14.11 24.21
N GLU A 176 -2.01 -13.25 23.43
CA GLU A 176 -3.04 -12.32 23.88
C GLU A 176 -4.43 -12.97 24.03
N ARG A 177 -4.60 -14.22 23.61
CA ARG A 177 -5.89 -14.92 23.57
C ARG A 177 -6.99 -14.12 22.88
N LEU A 178 -6.62 -13.45 21.77
CA LEU A 178 -7.47 -12.49 21.07
C LEU A 178 -8.65 -13.19 20.37
N ASN A 179 -9.87 -12.69 20.60
CA ASN A 179 -11.06 -13.23 19.96
C ASN A 179 -11.28 -12.66 18.55
N ARG A 180 -12.06 -13.38 17.73
CA ARG A 180 -12.31 -13.03 16.33
C ARG A 180 -13.07 -11.71 16.13
N PHE A 181 -13.91 -11.30 17.07
CA PHE A 181 -14.68 -10.07 16.97
C PHE A 181 -13.78 -8.83 17.03
N ARG A 182 -12.77 -8.86 17.90
CA ARG A 182 -11.77 -7.76 17.95
C ARG A 182 -10.95 -7.70 16.67
N VAL A 183 -10.54 -8.85 16.11
CA VAL A 183 -9.83 -8.91 14.81
C VAL A 183 -10.71 -8.36 13.70
N MET A 184 -11.98 -8.75 13.64
CA MET A 184 -12.95 -8.26 12.65
C MET A 184 -13.16 -6.75 12.78
N GLY A 185 -13.30 -6.24 14.00
CA GLY A 185 -13.41 -4.79 14.26
C GLY A 185 -12.19 -4.02 13.75
N THR A 186 -10.97 -4.55 13.98
CA THR A 186 -9.73 -3.94 13.47
C THR A 186 -9.67 -3.98 11.95
N ILE A 187 -10.04 -5.11 11.32
CA ILE A 187 -10.10 -5.19 9.84
C ILE A 187 -11.06 -4.13 9.30
N GLY A 188 -12.28 -4.05 9.85
CA GLY A 188 -13.30 -3.08 9.40
C GLY A 188 -12.84 -1.63 9.57
N ARG A 189 -12.34 -1.28 10.76
CA ARG A 189 -11.82 0.06 11.05
C ARG A 189 -10.67 0.43 10.12
N ARG A 190 -9.65 -0.43 10.00
CA ARG A 190 -8.48 -0.13 9.18
C ARG A 190 -8.80 -0.08 7.69
N THR A 191 -9.75 -0.88 7.20
CA THR A 191 -10.24 -0.80 5.81
C THR A 191 -10.91 0.54 5.51
N LEU A 192 -11.61 1.13 6.48
CA LEU A 192 -12.19 2.46 6.34
C LEU A 192 -11.12 3.56 6.38
N GLU A 193 -10.14 3.43 7.27
CA GLU A 193 -9.03 4.38 7.40
C GLU A 193 -8.12 4.42 6.17
N LEU A 194 -7.90 3.29 5.46
CA LEU A 194 -7.12 3.26 4.21
C LEU A 194 -7.67 4.19 3.10
N LYS A 195 -8.89 4.70 3.26
CA LYS A 195 -9.53 5.56 2.26
C LYS A 195 -9.22 7.05 2.41
N SER A 196 -8.59 7.52 3.51
CA SER A 196 -8.73 8.93 3.82
C SER A 196 -7.44 9.74 4.01
N GLU A 197 -6.51 9.37 4.89
CA GLU A 197 -5.54 10.38 5.33
C GLU A 197 -4.24 10.41 4.53
N ASP A 198 -3.56 9.28 4.40
CA ASP A 198 -2.24 9.21 3.76
C ASP A 198 -2.32 9.47 2.25
N ALA A 199 -3.28 8.82 1.58
CA ALA A 199 -3.50 8.97 0.15
C ALA A 199 -3.96 10.40 -0.20
N ASP A 200 -4.86 10.98 0.58
CA ASP A 200 -5.34 12.34 0.38
C ASP A 200 -4.22 13.38 0.62
N CYS A 201 -3.36 13.16 1.62
CA CYS A 201 -2.18 13.97 1.86
C CYS A 201 -1.25 13.95 0.64
N ALA A 202 -0.90 12.75 0.15
CA ALA A 202 -0.03 12.59 -1.02
C ALA A 202 -0.64 13.26 -2.26
N ILE A 203 -1.92 13.01 -2.55
CA ILE A 203 -2.61 13.62 -3.71
C ILE A 203 -2.62 15.14 -3.62
N ARG A 204 -2.91 15.75 -2.46
CA ARG A 204 -2.90 17.20 -2.29
C ARG A 204 -1.53 17.82 -2.62
N HIS A 205 -0.45 17.18 -2.14
CA HIS A 205 0.90 17.67 -2.40
C HIS A 205 1.33 17.49 -3.86
N VAL A 206 0.93 16.37 -4.49
CA VAL A 206 1.16 16.15 -5.92
C VAL A 206 0.38 17.19 -6.75
N VAL A 207 -0.90 17.43 -6.43
CA VAL A 207 -1.73 18.45 -7.10
C VAL A 207 -1.13 19.84 -6.92
N LYS A 208 -0.72 20.20 -5.70
CA LYS A 208 -0.10 21.50 -5.41
C LYS A 208 1.14 21.78 -6.27
N ALA A 209 1.94 20.75 -6.54
CA ALA A 209 3.14 20.90 -7.36
C ALA A 209 2.85 20.81 -8.87
N ARG A 210 1.95 19.90 -9.30
CA ARG A 210 1.62 19.67 -10.72
C ARG A 210 0.70 20.73 -11.30
N ALA A 211 -0.29 21.17 -10.52
CA ALA A 211 -1.32 22.12 -10.91
C ALA A 211 -1.56 23.16 -9.80
N PRO A 212 -0.61 24.09 -9.56
CA PRO A 212 -0.69 25.04 -8.44
C PRO A 212 -1.98 25.87 -8.39
N HIS A 213 -2.58 26.14 -9.55
CA HIS A 213 -3.86 26.85 -9.66
C HIS A 213 -5.06 26.03 -9.14
N ARG A 214 -4.87 24.72 -8.88
CA ARG A 214 -5.87 23.81 -8.31
C ARG A 214 -5.58 23.43 -6.86
N ALA A 215 -4.53 23.95 -6.25
CA ALA A 215 -4.02 23.53 -4.94
C ALA A 215 -5.04 23.64 -3.78
N GLY A 216 -6.06 24.49 -3.90
CA GLY A 216 -7.14 24.64 -2.91
C GLY A 216 -8.50 24.14 -3.39
N ASP A 217 -8.57 23.52 -4.57
CA ASP A 217 -9.82 23.08 -5.19
C ASP A 217 -10.20 21.67 -4.67
N ALA A 218 -10.95 21.64 -3.57
CA ALA A 218 -11.40 20.39 -2.95
C ALA A 218 -12.24 19.54 -3.91
N ALA A 219 -13.05 20.15 -4.78
CA ALA A 219 -13.89 19.43 -5.74
C ALA A 219 -13.02 18.75 -6.81
N TYR A 220 -11.98 19.43 -7.29
CA TYR A 220 -11.01 18.85 -8.22
C TYR A 220 -10.26 17.66 -7.58
N ILE A 221 -9.77 17.82 -6.36
CA ILE A 221 -9.05 16.74 -5.64
C ILE A 221 -9.98 15.54 -5.44
N GLN A 222 -11.23 15.76 -5.04
CA GLN A 222 -12.21 14.68 -4.89
C GLN A 222 -12.50 13.96 -6.21
N GLN A 223 -12.67 14.68 -7.32
CA GLN A 223 -12.87 14.09 -8.64
C GLN A 223 -11.64 13.29 -9.10
N LEU A 224 -10.44 13.79 -8.81
CA LEU A 224 -9.19 13.09 -9.10
C LEU A 224 -9.08 11.79 -8.30
N SER A 225 -9.29 11.84 -6.99
CA SER A 225 -9.31 10.66 -6.12
C SER A 225 -10.35 9.64 -6.58
N ALA A 226 -11.54 10.09 -7.00
CA ALA A 226 -12.57 9.22 -7.54
C ALA A 226 -12.14 8.51 -8.84
N ARG A 227 -11.45 9.22 -9.76
CA ARG A 227 -10.89 8.62 -11.00
C ARG A 227 -9.80 7.59 -10.69
N MET A 228 -8.86 7.93 -9.79
CA MET A 228 -7.82 7.00 -9.35
C MET A 228 -8.44 5.74 -8.74
N ASN A 229 -9.39 5.90 -7.82
CA ASN A 229 -10.12 4.80 -7.20
C ASN A 229 -10.90 3.96 -8.22
N SER A 230 -11.48 4.59 -9.25
CA SER A 230 -12.18 3.88 -10.33
C SER A 230 -11.20 3.00 -11.11
N THR A 231 -10.00 3.50 -11.44
CA THR A 231 -8.97 2.72 -12.12
C THR A 231 -8.57 1.50 -11.29
N ILE A 232 -8.35 1.68 -9.99
CA ILE A 232 -8.00 0.57 -9.10
C ILE A 232 -9.15 -0.44 -9.02
N ARG A 233 -10.40 0.02 -8.84
CA ARG A 233 -11.59 -0.85 -8.77
C ARG A 233 -11.81 -1.68 -10.02
N THR A 234 -11.69 -1.07 -11.19
CA THR A 234 -11.89 -1.77 -12.47
C THR A 234 -10.86 -2.88 -12.69
N ASN A 235 -9.65 -2.72 -12.14
CA ASN A 235 -8.53 -3.63 -12.35
C ASN A 235 -8.24 -4.54 -11.15
N LEU A 236 -8.99 -4.43 -10.04
CA LEU A 236 -8.75 -5.25 -8.86
C LEU A 236 -9.19 -6.71 -9.05
N SER A 237 -8.64 -7.59 -8.21
CA SER A 237 -8.98 -9.01 -8.12
C SER A 237 -9.77 -9.28 -6.83
N PRO A 238 -11.12 -9.17 -6.83
CA PRO A 238 -11.91 -9.17 -5.59
C PRO A 238 -11.67 -10.43 -4.74
N GLY A 239 -11.58 -11.59 -5.38
CA GLY A 239 -11.39 -12.86 -4.68
C GLY A 239 -10.06 -12.96 -3.92
N THR A 240 -8.96 -12.44 -4.50
CA THR A 240 -7.64 -12.46 -3.83
C THR A 240 -7.60 -11.47 -2.68
N THR A 241 -8.07 -10.24 -2.90
CA THR A 241 -8.14 -9.19 -1.88
C THR A 241 -8.97 -9.65 -0.69
N LEU A 242 -10.17 -10.20 -0.94
CA LEU A 242 -11.03 -10.72 0.10
C LEU A 242 -10.38 -11.85 0.89
N LYS A 243 -9.72 -12.80 0.19
CA LYS A 243 -9.01 -13.91 0.83
C LYS A 243 -7.93 -13.42 1.79
N MET A 244 -7.17 -12.40 1.40
CA MET A 244 -6.14 -11.80 2.26
C MET A 244 -6.79 -11.08 3.46
N LEU A 245 -7.79 -10.23 3.25
CA LEU A 245 -8.48 -9.51 4.33
C LEU A 245 -9.12 -10.45 5.37
N MET A 246 -9.70 -11.57 4.92
CA MET A 246 -10.42 -12.50 5.80
C MET A 246 -9.51 -13.49 6.52
N ARG A 247 -8.28 -13.69 6.04
CA ARG A 247 -7.39 -14.71 6.59
C ARG A 247 -7.07 -14.54 8.09
N PRO A 248 -6.88 -13.31 8.64
CA PRO A 248 -6.65 -13.15 10.08
C PRO A 248 -7.82 -13.57 10.98
N LEU A 249 -9.03 -13.70 10.44
CA LEU A 249 -10.16 -14.25 11.19
C LEU A 249 -10.02 -15.74 11.49
N GLU A 250 -9.18 -16.46 10.75
CA GLU A 250 -8.95 -17.93 10.89
C GLU A 250 -10.27 -18.70 11.02
N LEU A 251 -11.19 -18.39 10.10
CA LEU A 251 -12.50 -19.04 10.06
C LEU A 251 -12.36 -20.51 9.66
N PRO A 252 -13.21 -21.41 10.21
CA PRO A 252 -13.27 -22.79 9.73
C PRO A 252 -13.52 -22.84 8.21
N ALA A 253 -12.92 -23.81 7.51
CA ALA A 253 -12.99 -23.90 6.05
C ALA A 253 -14.45 -23.87 5.50
N ARG A 254 -15.37 -24.53 6.18
CA ARG A 254 -16.81 -24.53 5.82
C ARG A 254 -17.42 -23.13 5.89
N VAL A 255 -17.04 -22.35 6.90
CA VAL A 255 -17.53 -20.98 7.07
C VAL A 255 -16.91 -20.04 6.01
N GLN A 256 -15.62 -20.23 5.71
CA GLN A 256 -14.95 -19.45 4.65
C GLN A 256 -15.67 -19.59 3.32
N THR A 257 -16.04 -20.81 2.93
CA THR A 257 -16.73 -21.06 1.65
C THR A 257 -18.11 -20.39 1.59
N VAL A 258 -18.86 -20.43 2.69
CA VAL A 258 -20.20 -19.85 2.76
C VAL A 258 -20.17 -18.31 2.76
N ILE A 259 -19.20 -17.72 3.46
CA ILE A 259 -19.12 -16.26 3.61
C ILE A 259 -18.44 -15.59 2.38
N GLN A 260 -17.59 -16.29 1.65
CA GLN A 260 -16.90 -15.71 0.49
C GLN A 260 -17.86 -15.19 -0.58
N TYR A 261 -18.96 -15.90 -0.82
CA TYR A 261 -19.91 -15.50 -1.86
C TYR A 261 -20.67 -14.20 -1.53
N PRO A 262 -21.36 -14.06 -0.39
CA PRO A 262 -22.07 -12.83 -0.06
C PRO A 262 -21.13 -11.63 0.19
N ILE A 263 -19.92 -11.85 0.77
CA ILE A 263 -18.97 -10.74 0.97
C ILE A 263 -18.36 -10.32 -0.38
N ARG A 264 -18.13 -11.24 -1.30
CA ARG A 264 -17.71 -10.91 -2.66
C ARG A 264 -18.76 -10.04 -3.35
N GLN A 265 -20.03 -10.42 -3.29
CA GLN A 265 -21.14 -9.61 -3.84
C GLN A 265 -21.24 -8.24 -3.15
N PHE A 266 -21.10 -8.20 -1.82
CA PHE A 266 -21.10 -6.96 -1.07
C PHE A 266 -19.91 -6.06 -1.48
N MET A 267 -18.72 -6.61 -1.60
CA MET A 267 -17.55 -5.87 -2.08
C MET A 267 -17.72 -5.40 -3.52
N GLU A 268 -18.22 -6.25 -4.41
CA GLU A 268 -18.54 -5.85 -5.79
C GLU A 268 -19.58 -4.72 -5.80
N HIS A 269 -20.57 -4.77 -4.93
CA HIS A 269 -21.60 -3.72 -4.82
C HIS A 269 -21.09 -2.41 -4.17
N VAL A 270 -20.26 -2.51 -3.13
CA VAL A 270 -19.75 -1.35 -2.39
C VAL A 270 -18.54 -0.72 -3.07
N PHE A 271 -17.72 -1.52 -3.77
CA PHE A 271 -16.51 -1.06 -4.43
C PHE A 271 -16.68 -0.85 -5.95
N LEU A 272 -17.75 -1.39 -6.57
CA LEU A 272 -18.01 -1.23 -8.01
C LEU A 272 -19.14 -0.22 -8.29
N ARG A 273 -19.77 0.34 -7.27
CA ARG A 273 -20.62 1.52 -7.35
C ARG A 273 -19.91 2.74 -6.78
#